data_da8ea706464f20cf62bc1edf9f884c7a
#
_entry.id   da8ea706464f20cf62bc1edf9f884c7a
#
_cell.length_a   1.000
_cell.length_b   1.000
_cell.length_c   1.000
_cell.angle_alpha   90.00
_cell.angle_beta   90.00
_cell.angle_gamma   90.00
#
_symmetry.space_group_name_H-M   'P 1'
#
loop_
_entity.id
_entity.type
_entity.pdbx_description
1 polymer ?
#
loop_
_entity_poly.entity_id
_entity_poly.type
_entity_poly.pdbx_seq_one_letter_code
_entity_poly.pdbx_strand_id
1 'polypeptide(L)'
;MNNLDDDTLLAALRAAIEARAAVPDAFVEAGRNAYAWHNIDAELASIAYDSLQDAGQGAALRSESASIRALTFQSARFSIEVELTEGALFGQLVPPQPGTAEIQTRSGQAVTAPIDEVGCFTFDPRPDGPFRLRCRTETQVDVRTGWVSVAQEDDPP
;
A
#
# COMPACT_ATOMS: atom_id res chain seq x y z
N MET A 1 -37.14 36.10 -25.63
CA MET A 1 -37.08 35.71 -24.20
C MET A 1 -37.51 34.25 -24.14
N ASN A 2 -36.54 33.35 -23.99
CA ASN A 2 -36.84 31.92 -23.91
C ASN A 2 -37.43 31.63 -22.52
N ASN A 3 -38.75 31.44 -22.51
CA ASN A 3 -39.42 30.80 -21.40
C ASN A 3 -39.06 29.31 -21.49
N LEU A 4 -38.02 28.90 -20.80
CA LEU A 4 -37.84 27.49 -20.52
C LEU A 4 -39.03 27.11 -19.66
N ASP A 5 -39.88 26.24 -20.18
CA ASP A 5 -40.98 25.68 -19.46
C ASP A 5 -40.52 25.17 -18.10
N ASP A 6 -41.19 25.54 -17.00
CA ASP A 6 -40.80 25.20 -15.63
C ASP A 6 -40.59 23.71 -15.47
N ASP A 7 -41.30 22.87 -16.20
CA ASP A 7 -41.16 21.43 -16.21
C ASP A 7 -39.83 20.99 -16.81
N THR A 8 -39.34 21.64 -17.86
CA THR A 8 -38.04 21.38 -18.48
C THR A 8 -36.92 21.80 -17.55
N LEU A 9 -37.05 22.91 -16.84
CA LEU A 9 -36.08 23.38 -15.85
C LEU A 9 -36.03 22.43 -14.67
N LEU A 10 -37.16 21.97 -14.15
CA LEU A 10 -37.23 21.00 -13.07
C LEU A 10 -36.61 19.64 -13.46
N ALA A 11 -36.84 19.19 -14.70
CA ALA A 11 -36.23 17.96 -15.22
C ALA A 11 -34.71 18.09 -15.31
N ALA A 12 -34.19 19.22 -15.81
CA ALA A 12 -32.78 19.50 -15.90
C ALA A 12 -32.12 19.61 -14.50
N LEU A 13 -32.80 20.22 -13.54
CA LEU A 13 -32.33 20.30 -12.15
C LEU A 13 -32.25 18.91 -11.48
N ARG A 14 -33.30 18.08 -11.69
CA ARG A 14 -33.27 16.69 -11.17
C ARG A 14 -32.11 15.89 -11.78
N ALA A 15 -31.94 15.96 -13.09
CA ALA A 15 -30.84 15.28 -13.76
C ALA A 15 -29.46 15.77 -13.27
N ALA A 16 -29.30 17.05 -13.00
CA ALA A 16 -28.07 17.61 -12.46
C ALA A 16 -27.81 17.17 -11.01
N ILE A 17 -28.85 17.07 -10.18
CA ILE A 17 -28.75 16.58 -8.80
C ILE A 17 -28.40 15.09 -8.79
N GLU A 18 -29.04 14.30 -9.65
CA GLU A 18 -28.75 12.86 -9.79
C GLU A 18 -27.32 12.62 -10.29
N ALA A 19 -26.86 13.38 -11.28
CA ALA A 19 -25.49 13.32 -11.78
C ALA A 19 -24.45 13.71 -10.71
N ARG A 20 -24.78 14.66 -9.84
CA ARG A 20 -23.92 15.08 -8.73
C ARG A 20 -23.93 14.07 -7.56
N ALA A 21 -25.03 13.34 -7.38
CA ALA A 21 -25.16 12.32 -6.34
C ALA A 21 -24.50 10.99 -6.72
N ALA A 22 -24.17 10.78 -8.00
CA ALA A 22 -23.45 9.60 -8.45
C ALA A 22 -22.01 9.64 -7.91
N VAL A 23 -21.71 8.75 -6.97
CA VAL A 23 -20.33 8.55 -6.50
C VAL A 23 -19.56 7.84 -7.62
N PRO A 24 -18.46 8.40 -8.14
CA PRO A 24 -17.65 7.71 -9.15
C PRO A 24 -17.20 6.33 -8.65
N ASP A 25 -17.21 5.33 -9.52
CA ASP A 25 -16.85 3.95 -9.19
C ASP A 25 -15.45 3.83 -8.53
N ALA A 26 -14.53 4.70 -8.92
CA ALA A 26 -13.20 4.76 -8.31
C ALA A 26 -13.24 5.07 -6.80
N PHE A 27 -14.16 5.91 -6.34
CA PHE A 27 -14.33 6.20 -4.91
C PHE A 27 -15.01 5.04 -4.18
N VAL A 28 -15.94 4.35 -4.84
CA VAL A 28 -16.59 3.15 -4.28
C VAL A 28 -15.56 2.05 -4.10
N GLU A 29 -14.71 1.81 -5.10
CA GLU A 29 -13.62 0.83 -5.03
C GLU A 29 -12.58 1.22 -3.96
N ALA A 30 -12.19 2.48 -3.89
CA ALA A 30 -11.30 2.97 -2.84
C ALA A 30 -11.90 2.76 -1.44
N GLY A 31 -13.20 2.99 -1.28
CA GLY A 31 -13.92 2.74 -0.03
C GLY A 31 -13.98 1.26 0.34
N ARG A 32 -14.25 0.38 -0.63
CA ARG A 32 -14.22 -1.07 -0.43
C ARG A 32 -12.83 -1.57 -0.02
N ASN A 33 -11.80 -1.08 -0.71
CA ASN A 33 -10.42 -1.41 -0.39
C ASN A 33 -10.04 -0.91 1.00
N ALA A 34 -10.41 0.33 1.36
CA ALA A 34 -10.17 0.86 2.71
C ALA A 34 -10.87 0.01 3.79
N TYR A 35 -12.10 -0.42 3.53
CA TYR A 35 -12.85 -1.27 4.45
C TYR A 35 -12.24 -2.67 4.57
N ALA A 36 -11.79 -3.27 3.46
CA ALA A 36 -11.13 -4.58 3.47
C ALA A 36 -9.84 -4.57 4.32
N TRP A 37 -9.20 -3.40 4.46
CA TRP A 37 -8.02 -3.20 5.31
C TRP A 37 -8.37 -2.81 6.75
N HIS A 38 -9.63 -2.57 7.04
CA HIS A 38 -10.11 -2.25 8.39
C HIS A 38 -10.40 -3.54 9.18
N ASN A 39 -9.40 -4.42 9.27
CA ASN A 39 -9.49 -5.60 10.11
C ASN A 39 -8.87 -5.30 11.48
N ILE A 40 -9.71 -5.26 12.51
CA ILE A 40 -9.28 -5.02 13.90
C ILE A 40 -8.48 -6.20 14.47
N ASP A 41 -8.63 -7.39 13.89
CA ASP A 41 -7.94 -8.61 14.33
C ASP A 41 -6.56 -8.77 13.66
N ALA A 42 -6.24 -7.93 12.65
CA ALA A 42 -4.93 -7.97 12.01
C ALA A 42 -3.84 -7.46 12.96
N GLU A 43 -2.79 -8.25 13.11
CA GLU A 43 -1.63 -7.89 13.91
C GLU A 43 -0.84 -6.76 13.23
N LEU A 44 -0.61 -5.65 13.95
CA LEU A 44 0.15 -4.53 13.41
C LEU A 44 1.64 -4.75 13.64
N ALA A 45 2.40 -4.82 12.53
CA ALA A 45 3.85 -4.82 12.56
C ALA A 45 4.38 -3.39 12.40
N SER A 46 5.23 -2.96 13.33
CA SER A 46 5.90 -1.67 13.31
C SER A 46 7.30 -1.78 12.69
N ILE A 47 7.81 -0.69 12.13
CA ILE A 47 9.17 -0.63 11.61
C ILE A 47 10.14 -0.85 12.77
N ALA A 48 10.94 -1.91 12.68
CA ALA A 48 12.04 -2.20 13.60
C ALA A 48 13.39 -1.79 13.02
N TYR A 49 13.54 -1.80 11.70
CA TYR A 49 14.75 -1.40 10.99
C TYR A 49 14.43 -0.74 9.65
N ASP A 50 15.19 0.30 9.29
CA ASP A 50 15.16 0.97 8.00
C ASP A 50 16.59 1.41 7.63
N SER A 51 17.14 0.84 6.56
CA SER A 51 18.50 1.11 6.14
C SER A 51 18.77 2.57 5.77
N LEU A 52 17.73 3.33 5.37
CA LEU A 52 17.88 4.77 5.09
C LEU A 52 18.07 5.60 6.36
N GLN A 53 17.44 5.23 7.46
CA GLN A 53 17.59 5.93 8.74
C GLN A 53 18.94 5.61 9.40
N ASP A 54 19.43 4.39 9.21
CA ASP A 54 20.70 3.92 9.79
C ASP A 54 21.94 4.46 9.00
N ALA A 55 21.76 4.70 7.69
CA ALA A 55 22.82 5.30 6.85
C ALA A 55 23.19 6.73 7.27
N GLY A 56 22.31 7.45 7.96
CA GLY A 56 22.56 8.83 8.46
C GLY A 56 23.63 8.92 9.55
N GLN A 57 24.04 7.80 10.17
CA GLN A 57 25.03 7.80 11.26
C GLN A 57 26.43 7.29 10.89
N GLY A 58 26.70 6.87 9.64
CA GLY A 58 28.01 6.31 9.31
C GLY A 58 28.40 6.19 7.85
N ALA A 59 27.64 6.68 6.89
CA ALA A 59 27.80 6.39 5.47
C ALA A 59 28.58 7.45 4.67
N ALA A 60 29.79 7.81 5.10
CA ALA A 60 30.71 8.59 4.26
C ALA A 60 31.53 7.72 3.27
N LEU A 61 31.31 6.40 3.18
CA LEU A 61 32.22 5.50 2.45
C LEU A 61 31.56 4.38 1.64
N ARG A 62 30.31 4.49 1.19
CA ARG A 62 29.76 3.51 0.23
C ARG A 62 29.25 4.17 -1.02
N SER A 63 30.17 4.26 -1.98
CA SER A 63 29.95 4.54 -3.40
C SER A 63 28.86 3.66 -4.02
N GLU A 64 28.01 4.28 -4.84
CA GLU A 64 27.47 3.78 -6.12
C GLU A 64 27.15 2.28 -6.24
N SER A 65 26.44 1.71 -5.28
CA SER A 65 25.74 0.45 -5.50
C SER A 65 24.25 0.78 -5.54
N ALA A 66 23.55 0.25 -6.52
CA ALA A 66 22.10 0.35 -6.67
C ALA A 66 21.42 0.42 -5.29
N SER A 67 20.70 1.47 -5.00
CA SER A 67 20.22 1.77 -3.65
C SER A 67 19.14 0.77 -3.25
N ILE A 68 19.58 -0.36 -2.70
CA ILE A 68 18.69 -1.34 -2.08
C ILE A 68 18.31 -0.78 -0.71
N ARG A 69 17.04 -0.52 -0.50
CA ARG A 69 16.53 -0.17 0.81
C ARG A 69 16.00 -1.41 1.50
N ALA A 70 16.54 -1.74 2.66
CA ALA A 70 16.08 -2.82 3.50
C ALA A 70 15.22 -2.29 4.65
N LEU A 71 14.08 -2.93 4.88
CA LEU A 71 13.12 -2.63 5.92
C LEU A 71 12.79 -3.91 6.69
N THR A 72 12.68 -3.82 8.00
CA THR A 72 12.15 -4.89 8.83
C THR A 72 10.97 -4.35 9.64
N PHE A 73 9.83 -5.03 9.51
CA PHE A 73 8.65 -4.78 10.33
C PHE A 73 8.49 -5.91 11.31
N GLN A 74 8.22 -5.58 12.57
CA GLN A 74 8.08 -6.55 13.63
C GLN A 74 6.76 -6.39 14.36
N SER A 75 6.07 -7.50 14.58
CA SER A 75 4.92 -7.66 15.43
C SER A 75 5.29 -8.58 16.62
N ALA A 76 4.33 -8.92 17.47
CA ALA A 76 4.59 -9.80 18.61
C ALA A 76 5.04 -11.22 18.19
N ARG A 77 4.56 -11.71 17.03
CA ARG A 77 4.77 -13.10 16.59
C ARG A 77 5.45 -13.23 15.24
N PHE A 78 5.45 -12.18 14.43
CA PHE A 78 5.90 -12.20 13.04
C PHE A 78 6.83 -11.04 12.74
N SER A 79 7.72 -11.29 11.79
CA SER A 79 8.57 -10.29 11.17
C SER A 79 8.31 -10.30 9.66
N ILE A 80 8.27 -9.14 9.04
CA ILE A 80 8.23 -9.00 7.59
C ILE A 80 9.49 -8.26 7.19
N GLU A 81 10.37 -8.94 6.48
CA GLU A 81 11.59 -8.38 5.92
C GLU A 81 11.32 -7.96 4.47
N VAL A 82 11.75 -6.78 4.07
CA VAL A 82 11.49 -6.22 2.75
C VAL A 82 12.76 -5.60 2.20
N GLU A 83 13.06 -5.92 0.95
CA GLU A 83 14.09 -5.28 0.15
C GLU A 83 13.45 -4.57 -1.03
N LEU A 84 13.67 -3.26 -1.12
CA LEU A 84 13.24 -2.41 -2.21
C LEU A 84 14.42 -2.16 -3.15
N THR A 85 14.28 -2.59 -4.39
CA THR A 85 15.19 -2.26 -5.49
C THR A 85 14.56 -1.20 -6.39
N GLU A 86 15.26 -0.77 -7.45
CA GLU A 86 14.69 0.17 -8.42
C GLU A 86 13.44 -0.39 -9.14
N GLY A 87 13.39 -1.68 -9.42
CA GLY A 87 12.33 -2.32 -10.20
C GLY A 87 11.33 -3.14 -9.39
N ALA A 88 11.75 -3.74 -8.28
CA ALA A 88 10.96 -4.73 -7.57
C ALA A 88 11.00 -4.55 -6.05
N LEU A 89 10.03 -5.16 -5.39
CA LEU A 89 9.99 -5.34 -3.95
C LEU A 89 10.04 -6.85 -3.67
N PHE A 90 11.04 -7.26 -2.92
CA PHE A 90 11.16 -8.62 -2.39
C PHE A 90 10.79 -8.61 -0.91
N GLY A 91 10.07 -9.62 -0.47
CA GLY A 91 9.69 -9.72 0.93
C GLY A 91 9.76 -11.14 1.45
N GLN A 92 9.91 -11.27 2.77
CA GLN A 92 9.85 -12.54 3.48
C GLN A 92 9.07 -12.41 4.78
N LEU A 93 8.14 -13.33 4.99
CA LEU A 93 7.43 -13.49 6.25
C LEU A 93 8.20 -14.48 7.15
N VAL A 94 8.46 -14.07 8.38
CA VAL A 94 9.17 -14.90 9.39
C VAL A 94 8.31 -15.01 10.66
N PRO A 95 8.05 -16.22 11.19
CA PRO A 95 8.39 -17.52 10.63
C PRO A 95 7.69 -17.81 9.30
N PRO A 96 8.32 -18.61 8.41
CA PRO A 96 7.81 -18.85 7.07
C PRO A 96 6.48 -19.60 7.09
N GLN A 97 5.53 -19.10 6.27
CA GLN A 97 4.22 -19.72 6.07
C GLN A 97 3.69 -19.33 4.68
N PRO A 98 3.11 -20.26 3.92
CA PRO A 98 2.50 -19.93 2.64
C PRO A 98 1.23 -19.12 2.81
N GLY A 99 0.92 -18.29 1.81
CA GLY A 99 -0.27 -17.46 1.86
C GLY A 99 -0.32 -16.43 0.76
N THR A 100 -0.80 -15.24 1.09
CA THR A 100 -0.94 -14.12 0.17
C THR A 100 -0.40 -12.84 0.80
N ALA A 101 0.51 -12.19 0.11
CA ALA A 101 0.94 -10.82 0.39
C ALA A 101 0.09 -9.86 -0.45
N GLU A 102 -0.29 -8.74 0.14
CA GLU A 102 -1.04 -7.68 -0.52
C GLU A 102 -0.36 -6.34 -0.26
N ILE A 103 -0.13 -5.59 -1.33
CA ILE A 103 0.32 -4.19 -1.26
C ILE A 103 -0.89 -3.30 -1.52
N GLN A 104 -1.06 -2.28 -0.68
CA GLN A 104 -1.99 -1.19 -0.94
C GLN A 104 -1.22 0.12 -1.04
N THR A 105 -1.49 0.89 -2.11
CA THR A 105 -0.99 2.25 -2.30
C THR A 105 -1.97 3.29 -1.78
N ARG A 106 -1.52 4.52 -1.57
CA ARG A 106 -2.42 5.63 -1.17
C ARG A 106 -3.43 5.99 -2.24
N SER A 107 -3.17 5.66 -3.51
CA SER A 107 -4.14 5.83 -4.60
C SER A 107 -5.32 4.85 -4.53
N GLY A 108 -5.28 3.89 -3.59
CA GLY A 108 -6.31 2.87 -3.41
C GLY A 108 -6.11 1.62 -4.27
N GLN A 109 -5.03 1.56 -5.04
CA GLN A 109 -4.67 0.33 -5.75
C GLN A 109 -4.20 -0.74 -4.77
N ALA A 110 -4.68 -1.96 -4.96
CA ALA A 110 -4.26 -3.13 -4.23
C ALA A 110 -3.75 -4.18 -5.23
N VAL A 111 -2.56 -4.71 -4.94
CA VAL A 111 -1.92 -5.78 -5.75
C VAL A 111 -1.58 -6.93 -4.81
N THR A 112 -1.82 -8.15 -5.25
CA THR A 112 -1.53 -9.36 -4.49
C THR A 112 -0.44 -10.20 -5.13
N ALA A 113 0.36 -10.85 -4.29
CA ALA A 113 1.36 -11.84 -4.69
C ALA A 113 1.27 -13.07 -3.77
N PRO A 114 1.56 -14.27 -4.27
CA PRO A 114 1.63 -15.46 -3.43
C PRO A 114 2.85 -15.38 -2.50
N ILE A 115 2.68 -15.87 -1.27
CA ILE A 115 3.76 -16.17 -0.34
C ILE A 115 4.04 -17.66 -0.46
N ASP A 116 5.29 -18.03 -0.74
CA ASP A 116 5.69 -19.43 -0.90
C ASP A 116 5.90 -20.15 0.46
N GLU A 117 6.29 -21.42 0.41
CA GLU A 117 6.50 -22.25 1.59
C GLU A 117 7.64 -21.76 2.50
N VAL A 118 8.60 -20.99 1.94
CA VAL A 118 9.71 -20.38 2.70
C VAL A 118 9.40 -18.95 3.13
N GLY A 119 8.15 -18.51 2.92
CA GLY A 119 7.66 -17.19 3.32
C GLY A 119 8.00 -16.07 2.35
N CYS A 120 8.58 -16.36 1.19
CA CYS A 120 9.02 -15.35 0.22
C CYS A 120 7.87 -14.90 -0.69
N PHE A 121 7.90 -13.61 -1.06
CA PHE A 121 6.97 -13.00 -2.02
C PHE A 121 7.67 -11.89 -2.80
N THR A 122 7.16 -11.60 -3.99
CA THR A 122 7.75 -10.57 -4.86
C THR A 122 6.65 -9.76 -5.54
N PHE A 123 6.85 -8.45 -5.59
CA PHE A 123 6.06 -7.53 -6.40
C PHE A 123 6.96 -6.90 -7.47
N ASP A 124 6.63 -7.18 -8.73
CA ASP A 124 7.31 -6.64 -9.90
C ASP A 124 6.23 -6.18 -10.90
N PRO A 125 6.16 -4.88 -11.23
CA PRO A 125 6.98 -3.79 -10.66
C PRO A 125 6.67 -3.50 -9.19
N ARG A 126 7.64 -2.86 -8.49
CA ARG A 126 7.39 -2.35 -7.14
C ARG A 126 6.30 -1.27 -7.14
N PRO A 127 5.61 -1.03 -6.02
CA PRO A 127 4.63 0.06 -5.94
C PRO A 127 5.30 1.43 -6.09
N ASP A 128 4.64 2.32 -6.83
CA ASP A 128 5.02 3.72 -6.91
C ASP A 128 4.42 4.50 -5.73
N GLY A 129 5.27 5.24 -5.01
CA GLY A 129 4.85 6.06 -3.88
C GLY A 129 4.57 5.28 -2.59
N PRO A 130 3.93 5.93 -1.60
CA PRO A 130 3.69 5.33 -0.29
C PRO A 130 2.80 4.09 -0.37
N PHE A 131 3.21 3.04 0.31
CA PHE A 131 2.50 1.76 0.36
C PHE A 131 2.41 1.21 1.78
N ARG A 132 1.57 0.21 1.97
CA ARG A 132 1.54 -0.68 3.13
C ARG A 132 1.38 -2.12 2.70
N LEU A 133 1.86 -3.04 3.52
CA LEU A 133 1.83 -4.48 3.28
C LEU A 133 0.83 -5.16 4.22
N ARG A 134 0.24 -6.23 3.74
CA ARG A 134 -0.56 -7.17 4.52
C ARG A 134 -0.21 -8.59 4.08
N CYS A 135 0.12 -9.45 5.04
CA CYS A 135 0.36 -10.86 4.81
C CYS A 135 -0.75 -11.67 5.47
N ARG A 136 -1.40 -12.52 4.68
CA ARG A 136 -2.41 -13.48 5.15
C ARG A 136 -1.97 -14.88 4.82
N THR A 137 -1.98 -15.77 5.81
CA THR A 137 -1.58 -17.17 5.63
C THR A 137 -2.79 -18.10 5.73
N GLU A 138 -2.63 -19.33 5.26
CA GLU A 138 -3.65 -20.37 5.37
C GLU A 138 -3.97 -20.72 6.83
N THR A 139 -3.03 -20.50 7.75
CA THR A 139 -3.19 -20.71 9.20
C THR A 139 -3.87 -19.53 9.90
N GLN A 140 -4.58 -18.67 9.16
CA GLN A 140 -5.32 -17.50 9.65
C GLN A 140 -4.43 -16.41 10.29
N VAL A 141 -3.17 -16.37 9.96
CA VAL A 141 -2.32 -15.21 10.28
C VAL A 141 -2.72 -14.05 9.39
N ASP A 142 -2.91 -12.89 10.00
CA ASP A 142 -3.20 -11.63 9.33
C ASP A 142 -2.32 -10.54 9.96
N VAL A 143 -1.24 -10.19 9.27
CA VAL A 143 -0.27 -9.19 9.71
C VAL A 143 -0.24 -8.05 8.71
N ARG A 144 -0.28 -6.81 9.20
CA ARG A 144 -0.20 -5.61 8.37
C ARG A 144 0.86 -4.65 8.87
N THR A 145 1.45 -3.88 7.97
CA THR A 145 2.37 -2.79 8.31
C THR A 145 1.64 -1.44 8.36
N GLY A 146 2.28 -0.45 8.95
CA GLY A 146 1.94 0.95 8.72
C GLY A 146 2.32 1.37 7.28
N TRP A 147 2.09 2.66 6.97
CA TRP A 147 2.48 3.26 5.70
C TRP A 147 3.98 3.49 5.63
N VAL A 148 4.57 3.16 4.49
CA VAL A 148 5.97 3.35 4.15
C VAL A 148 6.07 4.28 2.96
N SER A 149 6.91 5.30 3.04
CA SER A 149 7.27 6.14 1.89
C SER A 149 8.39 5.50 1.10
N VAL A 150 8.24 5.39 -0.22
CA VAL A 150 9.28 4.84 -1.12
C VAL A 150 10.27 5.92 -1.53
N ALA A 151 9.86 7.20 -1.53
CA ALA A 151 10.69 8.30 -1.97
C ALA A 151 11.79 8.60 -0.95
N GLN A 152 13.04 8.69 -1.41
CA GLN A 152 13.95 9.69 -0.86
C GLN A 152 13.29 11.05 -1.15
N GLU A 153 13.00 11.82 -0.12
CA GLU A 153 12.77 13.25 -0.30
C GLU A 153 14.09 13.86 -0.80
N ASP A 154 14.24 13.90 -2.13
CA ASP A 154 15.03 14.95 -2.75
C ASP A 154 14.17 16.21 -2.59
N ASP A 155 14.38 16.91 -1.48
CA ASP A 155 13.97 18.30 -1.33
C ASP A 155 14.96 19.14 -2.15
N PRO A 156 14.55 19.70 -3.30
CA PRO A 156 15.44 20.63 -4.02
C PRO A 156 15.50 21.96 -3.25
N PRO A 157 16.65 22.61 -3.25
CA PRO A 157 16.89 23.85 -2.55
C PRO A 157 16.03 25.02 -3.02
#